data_98eec41e44e066cca54677d3c1117563
#
_entry.id   98eec41e44e066cca54677d3c1117563
#
_cell.length_a   1.000
_cell.length_b   1.000
_cell.length_c   1.000
_cell.angle_alpha   90.00
_cell.angle_beta   90.00
_cell.angle_gamma   90.00
#
_symmetry.space_group_name_H-M   'P 1'
#
loop_
_entity.id
_entity.type
_entity.pdbx_description
1 polymer ?
#
loop_
_entity_poly.entity_id
_entity_poly.type
_entity_poly.pdbx_seq_one_letter_code
_entity_poly.pdbx_strand_id
1 'polypeptide(L)'
;MALTRRKTISLLFGGTLLAGTGGVLAREDFGATPSGRRLERILASPYWQDGEFRNLYPLKPRPTEKSFARNMVDFLFRSNDGRKPSGVVPHVKTRLADVGQNELVWLGHSGYFLRVEGVSILIDPALTFAAPVPGVVKPFAGADVFSPANLPAVDLLLITHDHYDHLDLRVIHALKGRVGRVVTALGVGAHFERWGWPVDLITELEWWESVQPLPGVDITFTPSLHFSGRSLKRNQTLWGGFMLDVKGWRGYFSGDGGIGPHFADVAERFPNIQFAALEDGQYNVDWADIHLMPDDWGRAARTLRADYTMPCHNAKYDLSVHRWIDPLNAAYDEARKNDVRLVLPRIGERLALSDLSGHEAKWWPEKP
;
A
#
# COMPACT_ATOMS: atom_id res chain seq x y z
N MET A 1 14.04 -39.17 4.05
CA MET A 1 15.17 -38.54 3.37
C MET A 1 14.81 -37.07 3.19
N ALA A 2 15.32 -36.16 4.05
CA ALA A 2 14.96 -34.76 4.01
C ALA A 2 15.64 -34.09 2.83
N LEU A 3 14.88 -33.49 1.94
CA LEU A 3 15.37 -32.66 0.84
C LEU A 3 16.14 -31.46 1.43
N THR A 4 17.39 -31.28 1.08
CA THR A 4 18.19 -30.14 1.54
C THR A 4 17.59 -28.84 0.99
N ARG A 5 17.64 -27.74 1.75
CA ARG A 5 17.16 -26.40 1.38
C ARG A 5 17.58 -25.95 -0.04
N ARG A 6 18.77 -26.34 -0.50
CA ARG A 6 19.24 -26.11 -1.88
C ARG A 6 18.37 -26.80 -2.95
N LYS A 7 17.91 -28.03 -2.71
CA LYS A 7 17.03 -28.74 -3.67
C LYS A 7 15.61 -28.16 -3.70
N THR A 8 15.11 -27.67 -2.56
CA THR A 8 13.80 -27.00 -2.51
C THR A 8 13.82 -25.66 -3.26
N ILE A 9 14.92 -24.91 -3.17
CA ILE A 9 15.10 -23.64 -3.91
C ILE A 9 15.26 -23.91 -5.42
N SER A 10 16.02 -24.94 -5.81
CA SER A 10 16.14 -25.34 -7.23
C SER A 10 14.81 -25.83 -7.82
N LEU A 11 13.96 -26.48 -7.01
CA LEU A 11 12.60 -26.88 -7.42
C LEU A 11 11.62 -25.70 -7.53
N LEU A 12 11.81 -24.65 -6.74
CA LEU A 12 11.04 -23.41 -6.85
C LEU A 12 11.47 -22.51 -8.03
N PHE A 13 12.71 -22.61 -8.48
CA PHE A 13 13.29 -21.74 -9.50
C PHE A 13 13.81 -22.46 -10.76
N GLY A 14 13.95 -23.76 -10.78
CA GLY A 14 14.65 -24.45 -11.87
C GLY A 14 14.03 -25.75 -12.39
N GLY A 15 13.01 -26.27 -11.80
CA GLY A 15 12.58 -27.64 -12.08
C GLY A 15 11.13 -27.83 -12.45
N THR A 16 10.61 -27.04 -13.39
CA THR A 16 9.38 -27.36 -14.17
C THR A 16 9.11 -26.24 -15.19
N LEU A 17 10.08 -26.01 -16.05
CA LEU A 17 10.02 -24.82 -16.93
C LEU A 17 9.05 -24.97 -18.13
N LEU A 18 8.38 -26.06 -18.39
CA LEU A 18 7.52 -26.19 -19.58
C LEU A 18 6.11 -26.75 -19.36
N ALA A 19 5.85 -27.56 -18.33
CA ALA A 19 4.49 -28.03 -18.05
C ALA A 19 3.84 -27.31 -16.84
N GLY A 20 4.65 -26.65 -16.00
CA GLY A 20 4.19 -25.96 -14.79
C GLY A 20 3.89 -24.46 -14.98
N THR A 21 4.47 -23.82 -15.98
CA THR A 21 4.31 -22.35 -16.16
C THR A 21 2.87 -21.97 -16.51
N GLY A 22 2.17 -22.74 -17.31
CA GLY A 22 0.75 -22.49 -17.62
C GLY A 22 -0.16 -22.65 -16.41
N GLY A 23 0.08 -23.66 -15.57
CA GLY A 23 -0.70 -23.91 -14.36
C GLY A 23 -0.42 -22.93 -13.23
N VAL A 24 0.83 -22.46 -13.10
CA VAL A 24 1.20 -21.46 -12.09
C VAL A 24 0.65 -20.09 -12.44
N LEU A 25 0.76 -19.66 -13.70
CA LEU A 25 0.21 -18.37 -14.16
C LEU A 25 -1.33 -18.37 -14.26
N ALA A 26 -1.97 -19.55 -14.28
CA ALA A 26 -3.42 -19.68 -14.20
C ALA A 26 -3.98 -19.42 -12.78
N ARG A 27 -3.15 -19.32 -11.75
CA ARG A 27 -3.60 -19.01 -10.40
C ARG A 27 -4.16 -17.59 -10.33
N GLU A 28 -5.28 -17.47 -9.61
CA GLU A 28 -5.94 -16.16 -9.41
C GLU A 28 -5.04 -15.12 -8.74
N ASP A 29 -4.12 -15.57 -7.88
CA ASP A 29 -3.17 -14.69 -7.18
C ASP A 29 -2.39 -13.76 -8.15
N PHE A 30 -2.09 -14.22 -9.37
CA PHE A 30 -1.38 -13.41 -10.37
C PHE A 30 -2.26 -12.38 -11.10
N GLY A 31 -3.55 -12.35 -10.82
CA GLY A 31 -4.47 -11.42 -11.45
C GLY A 31 -4.62 -11.65 -12.96
N ALA A 32 -4.87 -10.59 -13.72
CA ALA A 32 -5.06 -10.62 -15.16
C ALA A 32 -4.26 -9.53 -15.86
N THR A 33 -3.90 -9.77 -17.12
CA THR A 33 -3.37 -8.73 -18.00
C THR A 33 -4.53 -7.90 -18.55
N PRO A 34 -4.43 -6.56 -18.57
CA PRO A 34 -5.43 -5.69 -19.19
C PRO A 34 -5.70 -6.05 -20.64
N SER A 35 -6.97 -5.97 -21.07
CA SER A 35 -7.42 -6.26 -22.44
C SER A 35 -8.60 -5.37 -22.84
N GLY A 36 -9.02 -5.44 -24.11
CA GLY A 36 -10.18 -4.70 -24.65
C GLY A 36 -10.04 -3.19 -24.44
N ARG A 37 -11.14 -2.51 -24.09
CA ARG A 37 -11.19 -1.06 -23.88
C ARG A 37 -10.20 -0.56 -22.83
N ARG A 38 -9.91 -1.36 -21.80
CA ARG A 38 -8.90 -1.00 -20.79
C ARG A 38 -7.51 -0.94 -21.40
N LEU A 39 -7.14 -1.91 -22.23
CA LEU A 39 -5.87 -1.90 -22.94
C LEU A 39 -5.79 -0.73 -23.94
N GLU A 40 -6.87 -0.42 -24.65
CA GLU A 40 -6.94 0.76 -25.52
C GLU A 40 -6.65 2.05 -24.75
N ARG A 41 -7.25 2.22 -23.57
CA ARG A 41 -7.00 3.36 -22.68
C ARG A 41 -5.55 3.40 -22.19
N ILE A 42 -4.98 2.26 -21.81
CA ILE A 42 -3.57 2.15 -21.41
C ILE A 42 -2.64 2.55 -22.53
N LEU A 43 -2.87 2.07 -23.76
CA LEU A 43 -2.06 2.40 -24.93
C LEU A 43 -2.16 3.87 -25.34
N ALA A 44 -3.25 4.55 -24.99
CA ALA A 44 -3.45 5.98 -25.24
C ALA A 44 -2.87 6.87 -24.10
N SER A 45 -2.48 6.27 -22.98
CA SER A 45 -1.93 6.99 -21.83
C SER A 45 -0.57 7.62 -22.16
N PRO A 46 -0.32 8.91 -21.81
CA PRO A 46 0.98 9.54 -21.98
C PRO A 46 2.08 8.91 -21.12
N TYR A 47 1.69 8.14 -20.11
CA TYR A 47 2.59 7.46 -19.18
C TYR A 47 2.97 6.05 -19.63
N TRP A 48 2.34 5.54 -20.71
CA TRP A 48 2.65 4.24 -21.30
C TRP A 48 3.71 4.38 -22.38
N GLN A 49 4.89 3.82 -22.17
CA GLN A 49 6.02 3.89 -23.09
C GLN A 49 6.74 2.54 -23.14
N ASP A 50 7.17 2.12 -24.33
CA ASP A 50 7.94 0.88 -24.55
C ASP A 50 7.28 -0.39 -23.97
N GLY A 51 5.93 -0.44 -23.93
CA GLY A 51 5.18 -1.60 -23.46
C GLY A 51 5.02 -1.72 -21.95
N GLU A 52 5.23 -0.62 -21.21
CA GLU A 52 5.03 -0.51 -19.78
C GLU A 52 4.72 0.93 -19.32
N PHE A 53 4.12 1.10 -18.14
CA PHE A 53 4.00 2.41 -17.53
C PHE A 53 5.37 2.91 -17.02
N ARG A 54 5.62 4.19 -17.16
CA ARG A 54 6.82 4.90 -16.69
C ARG A 54 6.44 5.92 -15.62
N ASN A 55 7.32 6.11 -14.63
CA ASN A 55 7.13 7.15 -13.62
C ASN A 55 7.02 8.54 -14.25
N LEU A 56 6.14 9.38 -13.70
CA LEU A 56 5.96 10.77 -14.15
C LEU A 56 7.25 11.60 -14.03
N TYR A 57 8.00 11.35 -12.97
CA TYR A 57 9.31 11.94 -12.74
C TYR A 57 10.40 10.87 -12.81
N PRO A 58 11.61 11.22 -13.26
CA PRO A 58 12.71 10.26 -13.33
C PRO A 58 13.08 9.76 -11.92
N LEU A 59 13.30 8.47 -11.83
CA LEU A 59 13.83 7.87 -10.61
C LEU A 59 15.27 8.35 -10.38
N LYS A 60 15.64 8.59 -9.12
CA LYS A 60 17.02 8.88 -8.76
C LYS A 60 17.89 7.66 -9.05
N PRO A 61 19.16 7.85 -9.46
CA PRO A 61 20.10 6.75 -9.55
C PRO A 61 20.22 6.04 -8.20
N ARG A 62 20.16 4.72 -8.21
CA ARG A 62 20.39 3.93 -7.00
C ARG A 62 21.83 4.05 -6.55
N PRO A 63 22.08 4.15 -5.24
CA PRO A 63 23.44 4.23 -4.72
C PRO A 63 24.23 2.92 -4.88
N THR A 64 23.57 1.83 -5.25
CA THR A 64 24.18 0.51 -5.45
C THR A 64 23.87 -0.03 -6.83
N GLU A 65 24.85 -0.73 -7.43
CA GLU A 65 24.70 -1.39 -8.74
C GLU A 65 24.29 -2.87 -8.63
N LYS A 66 23.67 -3.26 -7.50
CA LYS A 66 23.24 -4.64 -7.31
C LYS A 66 22.18 -5.04 -8.33
N SER A 67 22.40 -6.16 -8.99
CA SER A 67 21.40 -6.75 -9.86
C SER A 67 20.16 -7.21 -9.08
N PHE A 68 18.99 -7.26 -9.76
CA PHE A 68 17.76 -7.81 -9.16
C PHE A 68 17.97 -9.22 -8.55
N ALA A 69 18.74 -10.09 -9.25
CA ALA A 69 19.05 -11.44 -8.74
C ALA A 69 19.87 -11.38 -7.43
N ARG A 70 20.81 -10.45 -7.31
CA ARG A 70 21.59 -10.26 -6.08
C ARG A 70 20.72 -9.75 -4.95
N ASN A 71 19.87 -8.75 -5.21
CA ASN A 71 18.91 -8.24 -4.22
C ASN A 71 17.95 -9.34 -3.74
N MET A 72 17.48 -10.20 -4.63
CA MET A 72 16.66 -11.36 -4.27
C MET A 72 17.39 -12.36 -3.38
N VAL A 73 18.66 -12.65 -3.67
CA VAL A 73 19.49 -13.52 -2.83
C VAL A 73 19.69 -12.89 -1.45
N ASP A 74 20.08 -11.62 -1.40
CA ASP A 74 20.27 -10.90 -0.14
C ASP A 74 18.97 -10.88 0.68
N PHE A 75 17.82 -10.67 0.03
CA PHE A 75 16.50 -10.72 0.66
C PHE A 75 16.17 -12.11 1.23
N LEU A 76 16.41 -13.18 0.49
CA LEU A 76 16.08 -14.54 0.92
C LEU A 76 16.97 -15.06 2.06
N PHE A 77 18.21 -14.58 2.12
CA PHE A 77 19.21 -15.04 3.10
C PHE A 77 19.53 -14.00 4.18
N ARG A 78 18.73 -12.92 4.26
CA ARG A 78 18.91 -11.87 5.27
C ARG A 78 18.76 -12.43 6.70
N SER A 79 19.52 -11.86 7.63
CA SER A 79 19.41 -12.20 9.06
C SER A 79 18.05 -11.78 9.64
N ASN A 80 17.71 -12.30 10.81
CA ASN A 80 16.47 -11.89 11.50
C ASN A 80 16.70 -10.79 12.54
N ASP A 81 17.81 -10.08 12.53
CA ASP A 81 18.22 -9.10 13.56
C ASP A 81 17.15 -8.03 13.83
N GLY A 82 16.07 -8.41 14.50
CA GLY A 82 14.95 -7.56 14.85
C GLY A 82 14.00 -7.17 13.67
N ARG A 83 14.14 -7.80 12.50
CA ARG A 83 13.21 -7.54 11.37
C ARG A 83 11.77 -7.95 11.68
N LYS A 84 11.61 -8.93 12.55
CA LYS A 84 10.32 -9.39 13.06
C LYS A 84 10.23 -9.11 14.54
N PRO A 85 9.05 -8.75 15.05
CA PRO A 85 8.81 -8.63 16.48
C PRO A 85 9.18 -9.92 17.20
N SER A 86 9.82 -9.81 18.37
CA SER A 86 10.07 -10.94 19.28
C SER A 86 8.81 -11.40 20.01
N GLY A 87 7.75 -10.59 19.99
CA GLY A 87 6.46 -10.84 20.64
C GLY A 87 5.29 -10.39 19.77
N VAL A 88 4.18 -10.13 20.42
CA VAL A 88 2.95 -9.66 19.80
C VAL A 88 3.03 -8.15 19.58
N VAL A 89 2.79 -7.67 18.36
CA VAL A 89 2.68 -6.23 18.07
C VAL A 89 1.54 -5.63 18.89
N PRO A 90 1.78 -4.55 19.65
CA PRO A 90 0.72 -3.88 20.40
C PRO A 90 -0.41 -3.43 19.48
N HIS A 91 -1.64 -3.78 19.82
CA HIS A 91 -2.83 -3.54 19.02
C HIS A 91 -4.07 -3.30 19.84
N VAL A 92 -5.12 -2.81 19.22
CA VAL A 92 -6.46 -2.66 19.78
C VAL A 92 -7.43 -3.55 19.01
N LYS A 93 -8.24 -4.34 19.71
CA LYS A 93 -9.30 -5.13 19.08
C LYS A 93 -10.53 -4.26 18.86
N THR A 94 -10.73 -3.84 17.63
CA THR A 94 -11.86 -3.01 17.22
C THR A 94 -12.74 -3.76 16.23
N ARG A 95 -14.05 -3.76 16.48
CA ARG A 95 -15.02 -4.20 15.46
C ARG A 95 -15.24 -3.05 14.48
N LEU A 96 -14.88 -3.22 13.22
CA LEU A 96 -15.00 -2.16 12.21
C LEU A 96 -16.44 -1.70 11.99
N ALA A 97 -17.43 -2.57 12.28
CA ALA A 97 -18.85 -2.19 12.25
C ALA A 97 -19.21 -1.13 13.29
N ASP A 98 -18.46 -1.06 14.39
CA ASP A 98 -18.71 -0.15 15.52
C ASP A 98 -17.91 1.18 15.41
N VAL A 99 -17.16 1.37 14.33
CA VAL A 99 -16.44 2.61 14.05
C VAL A 99 -17.44 3.72 13.80
N GLY A 100 -17.29 4.82 14.54
CA GLY A 100 -18.20 5.98 14.51
C GLY A 100 -18.01 6.86 13.27
N GLN A 101 -18.82 7.91 13.19
CA GLN A 101 -18.64 8.94 12.16
C GLN A 101 -17.39 9.77 12.42
N ASN A 102 -16.72 10.16 11.36
CA ASN A 102 -15.48 10.94 11.39
C ASN A 102 -14.39 10.26 12.22
N GLU A 103 -14.27 8.94 12.03
CA GLU A 103 -13.22 8.12 12.63
C GLU A 103 -12.45 7.34 11.57
N LEU A 104 -11.16 7.15 11.86
CA LEU A 104 -10.25 6.30 11.09
C LEU A 104 -9.72 5.17 11.97
N VAL A 105 -9.55 3.97 11.40
CA VAL A 105 -8.85 2.83 12.00
C VAL A 105 -7.76 2.37 11.06
N TRP A 106 -6.52 2.35 11.56
CA TRP A 106 -5.41 1.75 10.84
C TRP A 106 -5.46 0.22 10.95
N LEU A 107 -5.45 -0.45 9.81
CA LEU A 107 -5.49 -1.92 9.73
C LEU A 107 -4.08 -2.55 9.71
N GLY A 108 -3.05 -1.71 9.90
CA GLY A 108 -1.65 -2.07 9.73
C GLY A 108 -1.20 -1.97 8.27
N HIS A 109 0.11 -1.80 8.05
CA HIS A 109 0.71 -1.54 6.74
C HIS A 109 0.11 -0.28 6.10
N SER A 110 -0.38 -0.37 4.87
CA SER A 110 -1.06 0.72 4.16
C SER A 110 -2.59 0.58 4.15
N GLY A 111 -3.15 -0.25 5.07
CA GLY A 111 -4.58 -0.52 5.14
C GLY A 111 -5.33 0.43 6.07
N TYR A 112 -6.44 1.00 5.61
CA TYR A 112 -7.27 1.91 6.41
C TYR A 112 -8.74 1.62 6.22
N PHE A 113 -9.49 1.73 7.34
CA PHE A 113 -10.94 1.85 7.33
C PHE A 113 -11.34 3.17 7.94
N LEU A 114 -12.15 3.95 7.25
CA LEU A 114 -12.61 5.25 7.75
C LEU A 114 -14.10 5.45 7.46
N ARG A 115 -14.75 6.20 8.33
CA ARG A 115 -16.08 6.77 8.09
C ARG A 115 -15.97 8.27 8.19
N VAL A 116 -16.26 8.95 7.09
CA VAL A 116 -16.17 10.41 6.99
C VAL A 116 -17.46 10.93 6.40
N GLU A 117 -18.14 11.86 7.12
CA GLU A 117 -19.34 12.54 6.64
C GLU A 117 -20.42 11.60 6.09
N GLY A 118 -20.57 10.44 6.72
CA GLY A 118 -21.56 9.43 6.35
C GLY A 118 -21.08 8.40 5.31
N VAL A 119 -19.86 8.53 4.80
CA VAL A 119 -19.29 7.63 3.79
C VAL A 119 -18.27 6.68 4.43
N SER A 120 -18.42 5.38 4.20
CA SER A 120 -17.48 4.36 4.64
C SER A 120 -16.48 4.02 3.52
N ILE A 121 -15.18 4.16 3.83
CA ILE A 121 -14.10 4.00 2.86
C ILE A 121 -13.10 2.96 3.38
N LEU A 122 -12.69 2.04 2.52
CA LEU A 122 -11.64 1.05 2.78
C LEU A 122 -10.52 1.27 1.78
N ILE A 123 -9.28 1.42 2.25
CA ILE A 123 -8.12 1.68 1.41
C ILE A 123 -7.10 0.56 1.63
N ASP A 124 -6.57 -0.03 0.57
CA ASP A 124 -5.50 -1.04 0.53
C ASP A 124 -5.59 -2.11 1.64
N PRO A 125 -6.71 -2.80 1.81
CA PRO A 125 -6.95 -3.69 2.94
C PRO A 125 -6.22 -5.03 2.79
N ALA A 126 -4.89 -5.04 2.85
CA ALA A 126 -4.11 -6.27 2.86
C ALA A 126 -4.12 -6.88 4.28
N LEU A 127 -4.86 -7.96 4.45
CA LEU A 127 -5.09 -8.61 5.75
C LEU A 127 -4.48 -10.01 5.87
N THR A 128 -4.05 -10.62 4.75
CA THR A 128 -3.61 -12.01 4.77
C THR A 128 -2.13 -12.16 4.40
N PHE A 129 -1.79 -12.32 3.14
CA PHE A 129 -0.43 -12.60 2.70
C PHE A 129 0.05 -11.55 1.70
N ALA A 130 1.24 -11.02 1.93
CA ALA A 130 1.90 -10.06 1.05
C ALA A 130 2.81 -10.75 0.01
N ALA A 131 2.36 -11.87 -0.55
CA ALA A 131 3.10 -12.63 -1.56
C ALA A 131 2.16 -13.53 -2.38
N PRO A 132 2.55 -13.91 -3.63
CA PRO A 132 1.73 -14.79 -4.47
C PRO A 132 1.58 -16.20 -3.90
N VAL A 133 2.50 -16.62 -3.04
CA VAL A 133 2.47 -17.95 -2.40
C VAL A 133 1.92 -17.80 -0.99
N PRO A 134 0.75 -18.43 -0.69
CA PRO A 134 0.16 -18.35 0.64
C PRO A 134 1.14 -18.77 1.75
N GLY A 135 1.21 -17.95 2.80
CA GLY A 135 2.01 -18.24 3.98
C GLY A 135 3.50 -17.89 3.90
N VAL A 136 3.99 -17.37 2.75
CA VAL A 136 5.39 -16.96 2.60
C VAL A 136 5.68 -15.65 3.33
N VAL A 137 4.84 -14.63 3.15
CA VAL A 137 4.89 -13.36 3.88
C VAL A 137 3.59 -13.19 4.63
N LYS A 138 3.62 -13.45 5.93
CA LYS A 138 2.46 -13.35 6.84
C LYS A 138 2.52 -12.07 7.65
N PRO A 139 1.37 -11.55 8.09
CA PRO A 139 1.36 -10.51 9.11
C PRO A 139 2.08 -10.98 10.37
N PHE A 140 2.70 -10.05 11.08
CA PHE A 140 3.22 -10.29 12.41
C PHE A 140 2.09 -10.64 13.39
N ALA A 141 2.40 -11.41 14.43
CA ALA A 141 1.45 -11.67 15.51
C ALA A 141 0.99 -10.34 16.14
N GLY A 142 -0.32 -10.11 16.25
CA GLY A 142 -0.90 -8.85 16.68
C GLY A 142 -1.16 -7.83 15.56
N ALA A 143 -0.54 -7.99 14.39
CA ALA A 143 -0.91 -7.23 13.19
C ALA A 143 -1.96 -7.96 12.32
N ASP A 144 -2.36 -9.16 12.74
CA ASP A 144 -3.35 -10.05 12.11
C ASP A 144 -4.73 -10.01 12.80
N VAL A 145 -5.03 -8.93 13.53
CA VAL A 145 -6.28 -8.80 14.31
C VAL A 145 -7.53 -8.63 13.46
N PHE A 146 -7.37 -8.23 12.20
CA PHE A 146 -8.45 -8.17 11.24
C PHE A 146 -8.40 -9.35 10.29
N SER A 147 -9.56 -9.86 9.92
CA SER A 147 -9.70 -10.89 8.90
C SER A 147 -10.67 -10.46 7.80
N PRO A 148 -10.57 -11.02 6.59
CA PRO A 148 -11.51 -10.69 5.52
C PRO A 148 -12.98 -10.89 5.89
N ALA A 149 -13.28 -11.86 6.76
CA ALA A 149 -14.65 -12.16 7.21
C ALA A 149 -15.23 -11.07 8.13
N ASN A 150 -14.38 -10.31 8.83
CA ASN A 150 -14.80 -9.29 9.78
C ASN A 150 -14.97 -7.90 9.15
N LEU A 151 -14.66 -7.73 7.88
CA LEU A 151 -14.84 -6.46 7.19
C LEU A 151 -16.33 -6.15 7.05
N PRO A 152 -16.79 -4.93 7.34
CA PRO A 152 -18.16 -4.50 7.05
C PRO A 152 -18.40 -4.32 5.55
N ALA A 153 -19.65 -4.12 5.14
CA ALA A 153 -19.92 -3.51 3.86
C ALA A 153 -19.44 -2.06 3.84
N VAL A 154 -18.96 -1.59 2.69
CA VAL A 154 -18.41 -0.24 2.53
C VAL A 154 -18.96 0.42 1.27
N ASP A 155 -19.05 1.74 1.31
CA ASP A 155 -19.46 2.53 0.14
C ASP A 155 -18.36 2.54 -0.91
N LEU A 156 -17.10 2.67 -0.48
CA LEU A 156 -15.94 2.81 -1.36
C LEU A 156 -14.81 1.86 -0.97
N LEU A 157 -14.21 1.21 -1.97
CA LEU A 157 -12.95 0.48 -1.87
C LEU A 157 -11.93 1.17 -2.79
N LEU A 158 -10.82 1.61 -2.22
CA LEU A 158 -9.73 2.26 -2.95
C LEU A 158 -8.51 1.35 -2.96
N ILE A 159 -7.88 1.17 -4.13
CA ILE A 159 -6.66 0.39 -4.29
C ILE A 159 -5.63 1.23 -5.04
N THR A 160 -4.51 1.50 -4.39
CA THR A 160 -3.44 2.37 -4.89
C THR A 160 -2.65 1.72 -6.04
N HIS A 161 -2.37 0.43 -5.93
CA HIS A 161 -1.68 -0.35 -6.94
C HIS A 161 -1.84 -1.86 -6.71
N ASP A 162 -1.27 -2.69 -7.57
CA ASP A 162 -1.55 -4.12 -7.62
C ASP A 162 -0.60 -5.01 -6.82
N HIS A 163 0.31 -4.48 -6.00
CA HIS A 163 1.17 -5.29 -5.16
C HIS A 163 0.37 -6.12 -4.14
N TYR A 164 0.95 -7.24 -3.70
CA TYR A 164 0.25 -8.21 -2.84
C TYR A 164 -0.06 -7.70 -1.44
N ASP A 165 0.71 -6.73 -0.96
CA ASP A 165 0.57 -6.06 0.33
C ASP A 165 -0.38 -4.85 0.29
N HIS A 166 -1.02 -4.58 -0.86
CA HIS A 166 -2.08 -3.60 -1.07
C HIS A 166 -3.36 -4.27 -1.61
N LEU A 167 -3.26 -5.07 -2.65
CA LEU A 167 -4.37 -5.78 -3.30
C LEU A 167 -4.39 -7.26 -2.86
N ASP A 168 -5.06 -7.56 -1.77
CA ASP A 168 -5.20 -8.90 -1.21
C ASP A 168 -6.39 -9.64 -1.82
N LEU A 169 -6.12 -10.66 -2.63
CA LEU A 169 -7.12 -11.49 -3.30
C LEU A 169 -8.21 -12.02 -2.36
N ARG A 170 -7.84 -12.44 -1.14
CA ARG A 170 -8.79 -13.04 -0.18
C ARG A 170 -9.71 -11.99 0.39
N VAL A 171 -9.20 -10.79 0.62
CA VAL A 171 -10.00 -9.64 1.01
C VAL A 171 -10.95 -9.26 -0.10
N ILE A 172 -10.48 -9.20 -1.34
CA ILE A 172 -11.30 -8.83 -2.50
C ILE A 172 -12.43 -9.86 -2.71
N HIS A 173 -12.15 -11.16 -2.56
CA HIS A 173 -13.21 -12.17 -2.61
C HIS A 173 -14.24 -12.03 -1.47
N ALA A 174 -13.78 -11.74 -0.24
CA ALA A 174 -14.68 -11.58 0.90
C ALA A 174 -15.56 -10.31 0.80
N LEU A 175 -15.09 -9.29 0.09
CA LEU A 175 -15.81 -8.02 -0.11
C LEU A 175 -16.79 -8.05 -1.29
N LYS A 176 -16.77 -9.08 -2.12
CA LYS A 176 -17.66 -9.19 -3.29
C LYS A 176 -19.11 -9.09 -2.89
N GLY A 177 -19.86 -8.18 -3.52
CA GLY A 177 -21.25 -7.87 -3.19
C GLY A 177 -21.44 -7.02 -1.91
N ARG A 178 -20.36 -6.53 -1.31
CA ARG A 178 -20.38 -5.71 -0.08
C ARG A 178 -19.70 -4.35 -0.25
N VAL A 179 -19.39 -3.97 -1.48
CA VAL A 179 -18.76 -2.69 -1.83
C VAL A 179 -19.64 -1.98 -2.83
N GLY A 180 -19.92 -0.71 -2.58
CA GLY A 180 -20.71 0.14 -3.46
C GLY A 180 -19.98 0.51 -4.75
N ARG A 181 -18.72 0.97 -4.65
CA ARG A 181 -17.85 1.34 -5.78
C ARG A 181 -16.39 1.00 -5.48
N VAL A 182 -15.63 0.66 -6.51
CA VAL A 182 -14.18 0.49 -6.48
C VAL A 182 -13.56 1.64 -7.27
N VAL A 183 -12.56 2.31 -6.69
CA VAL A 183 -11.72 3.29 -7.40
C VAL A 183 -10.28 2.80 -7.31
N THR A 184 -9.59 2.71 -8.43
CA THR A 184 -8.25 2.14 -8.47
C THR A 184 -7.41 2.71 -9.61
N ALA A 185 -6.12 2.41 -9.62
CA ALA A 185 -5.19 2.77 -10.69
C ALA A 185 -5.57 2.10 -12.02
N LEU A 186 -5.32 2.79 -13.14
CA LEU A 186 -5.56 2.26 -14.48
C LEU A 186 -4.84 0.93 -14.70
N GLY A 187 -5.57 -0.07 -15.18
CA GLY A 187 -5.11 -1.44 -15.41
C GLY A 187 -5.46 -2.41 -14.28
N VAL A 188 -5.55 -1.96 -13.03
CA VAL A 188 -5.84 -2.81 -11.86
C VAL A 188 -7.23 -3.45 -11.91
N GLY A 189 -8.19 -2.79 -12.53
CA GLY A 189 -9.54 -3.32 -12.75
C GLY A 189 -9.57 -4.66 -13.48
N ALA A 190 -8.55 -4.99 -14.27
CA ALA A 190 -8.44 -6.30 -14.92
C ALA A 190 -8.37 -7.45 -13.91
N HIS A 191 -7.73 -7.23 -12.75
CA HIS A 191 -7.69 -8.21 -11.68
C HIS A 191 -9.07 -8.44 -11.07
N PHE A 192 -9.78 -7.36 -10.77
CA PHE A 192 -11.16 -7.42 -10.25
C PHE A 192 -12.10 -8.16 -11.20
N GLU A 193 -12.05 -7.88 -12.50
CA GLU A 193 -12.86 -8.58 -13.51
C GLU A 193 -12.56 -10.09 -13.54
N ARG A 194 -11.26 -10.46 -13.52
CA ARG A 194 -10.85 -11.87 -13.42
C ARG A 194 -11.42 -12.55 -12.19
N TRP A 195 -11.52 -11.82 -11.08
CA TRP A 195 -12.10 -12.31 -9.83
C TRP A 195 -13.62 -12.20 -9.78
N GLY A 196 -14.24 -11.88 -10.92
CA GLY A 196 -15.68 -11.87 -11.13
C GLY A 196 -16.41 -10.71 -10.50
N TRP A 197 -15.75 -9.53 -10.42
CA TRP A 197 -16.42 -8.28 -10.04
C TRP A 197 -17.13 -7.65 -11.25
N PRO A 198 -18.30 -7.03 -11.06
CA PRO A 198 -18.99 -6.28 -12.12
C PRO A 198 -18.14 -5.08 -12.55
N VAL A 199 -17.98 -4.91 -13.87
CA VAL A 199 -17.16 -3.83 -14.47
C VAL A 199 -17.70 -2.45 -14.15
N ASP A 200 -19.01 -2.32 -14.06
CA ASP A 200 -19.73 -1.06 -13.76
C ASP A 200 -19.51 -0.56 -12.32
N LEU A 201 -19.02 -1.39 -11.42
CA LEU A 201 -18.60 -0.99 -10.08
C LEU A 201 -17.17 -0.45 -10.02
N ILE A 202 -16.36 -0.60 -11.10
CA ILE A 202 -14.93 -0.32 -11.10
C ILE A 202 -14.66 0.96 -11.89
N THR A 203 -14.09 1.95 -11.21
CA THR A 203 -13.55 3.16 -11.83
C THR A 203 -12.04 3.13 -11.74
N GLU A 204 -11.37 3.27 -12.88
CA GLU A 204 -9.92 3.32 -12.96
C GLU A 204 -9.47 4.73 -13.31
N LEU A 205 -8.43 5.22 -12.63
CA LEU A 205 -7.91 6.57 -12.80
C LEU A 205 -6.44 6.56 -13.24
N GLU A 206 -6.09 7.52 -14.08
CA GLU A 206 -4.72 7.94 -14.32
C GLU A 206 -4.29 9.02 -13.33
N TRP A 207 -2.99 9.32 -13.28
CA TRP A 207 -2.48 10.40 -12.45
C TRP A 207 -3.17 11.73 -12.78
N TRP A 208 -3.60 12.41 -11.73
CA TRP A 208 -4.33 13.67 -11.74
C TRP A 208 -5.77 13.59 -12.26
N GLU A 209 -6.24 12.40 -12.62
CA GLU A 209 -7.67 12.23 -12.87
C GLU A 209 -8.44 12.19 -11.54
N SER A 210 -9.65 12.74 -11.60
CA SER A 210 -10.57 12.81 -10.47
C SER A 210 -11.92 12.19 -10.83
N VAL A 211 -12.57 11.61 -9.83
CA VAL A 211 -13.94 11.08 -9.94
C VAL A 211 -14.74 11.49 -8.71
N GLN A 212 -16.03 11.69 -8.90
CA GLN A 212 -17.00 11.86 -7.83
C GLN A 212 -17.92 10.63 -7.75
N PRO A 213 -17.49 9.53 -7.08
CA PRO A 213 -18.26 8.28 -7.05
C PRO A 213 -19.55 8.37 -6.25
N LEU A 214 -19.63 9.34 -5.33
CA LEU A 214 -20.78 9.66 -4.49
C LEU A 214 -20.91 11.18 -4.35
N PRO A 215 -22.13 11.71 -4.10
CA PRO A 215 -22.33 13.15 -3.92
C PRO A 215 -21.44 13.75 -2.82
N GLY A 216 -20.62 14.75 -3.18
CA GLY A 216 -19.70 15.42 -2.26
C GLY A 216 -18.47 14.61 -1.86
N VAL A 217 -18.14 13.58 -2.62
CA VAL A 217 -16.92 12.78 -2.44
C VAL A 217 -16.07 12.88 -3.70
N ASP A 218 -15.04 13.69 -3.67
CA ASP A 218 -14.09 13.84 -4.76
C ASP A 218 -12.82 13.04 -4.47
N ILE A 219 -12.43 12.18 -5.39
CA ILE A 219 -11.24 11.33 -5.30
C ILE A 219 -10.33 11.66 -6.47
N THR A 220 -9.11 12.12 -6.18
CA THR A 220 -8.09 12.35 -7.19
C THR A 220 -6.99 11.31 -7.02
N PHE A 221 -6.62 10.64 -8.11
CA PHE A 221 -5.48 9.74 -8.13
C PHE A 221 -4.18 10.53 -8.36
N THR A 222 -3.24 10.42 -7.43
CA THR A 222 -2.00 11.20 -7.43
C THR A 222 -0.80 10.35 -7.85
N PRO A 223 0.21 10.92 -8.53
CA PRO A 223 1.43 10.17 -8.87
C PRO A 223 2.25 9.83 -7.62
N SER A 224 3.02 8.75 -7.74
CA SER A 224 4.11 8.41 -6.84
C SER A 224 5.31 7.86 -7.63
N LEU A 225 6.48 7.76 -7.02
CA LEU A 225 7.66 7.15 -7.63
C LEU A 225 7.77 5.70 -7.19
N HIS A 226 7.14 4.80 -7.94
CA HIS A 226 7.07 3.40 -7.58
C HIS A 226 7.03 2.51 -8.84
N PHE A 227 6.44 1.34 -8.74
CA PHE A 227 6.19 0.40 -9.81
C PHE A 227 4.97 -0.46 -9.50
N SER A 228 4.50 -1.19 -10.49
CA SER A 228 3.44 -2.18 -10.30
C SER A 228 3.90 -3.57 -10.72
N GLY A 229 3.24 -4.61 -10.25
CA GLY A 229 3.53 -5.95 -10.71
C GLY A 229 3.00 -7.06 -9.81
N ARG A 230 2.14 -7.86 -10.41
CA ARG A 230 1.54 -9.03 -9.79
C ARG A 230 1.93 -10.33 -10.51
N SER A 231 2.59 -10.20 -11.67
CA SER A 231 3.02 -11.33 -12.51
C SER A 231 4.49 -11.20 -12.90
N LEU A 232 4.92 -11.97 -13.90
CA LEU A 232 6.29 -11.90 -14.43
C LEU A 232 6.58 -10.59 -15.17
N LYS A 233 5.54 -9.88 -15.62
CA LYS A 233 5.66 -8.62 -16.35
C LYS A 233 5.29 -7.47 -15.41
N ARG A 234 6.24 -6.57 -15.18
CA ARG A 234 6.04 -5.38 -14.33
C ARG A 234 5.38 -4.25 -15.11
N ASN A 235 4.87 -3.27 -14.38
CA ASN A 235 4.39 -1.99 -14.90
C ASN A 235 3.28 -2.14 -15.97
N GLN A 236 2.43 -3.17 -15.83
CA GLN A 236 1.29 -3.36 -16.72
C GLN A 236 0.03 -2.66 -16.21
N THR A 237 0.05 -2.17 -14.99
CA THR A 237 -0.94 -1.33 -14.35
C THR A 237 -0.26 -0.07 -13.83
N LEU A 238 -1.01 0.99 -13.58
CA LEU A 238 -0.50 2.21 -12.97
C LEU A 238 -0.40 2.04 -11.44
N TRP A 239 0.24 2.99 -10.76
CA TRP A 239 0.42 3.07 -9.31
C TRP A 239 0.33 4.52 -8.85
N GLY A 240 0.06 4.76 -7.57
CA GLY A 240 -0.03 6.12 -7.02
C GLY A 240 -0.68 6.17 -5.67
N GLY A 241 -1.10 7.36 -5.26
CA GLY A 241 -1.84 7.64 -4.04
C GLY A 241 -3.24 8.20 -4.32
N PHE A 242 -3.95 8.53 -3.26
CA PHE A 242 -5.26 9.17 -3.34
C PHE A 242 -5.31 10.44 -2.51
N MET A 243 -5.81 11.51 -3.11
CA MET A 243 -6.35 12.65 -2.40
C MET A 243 -7.87 12.49 -2.31
N LEU A 244 -8.39 12.50 -1.11
CA LEU A 244 -9.83 12.46 -0.82
C LEU A 244 -10.30 13.85 -0.37
N ASP A 245 -11.36 14.37 -0.97
CA ASP A 245 -12.13 15.48 -0.44
C ASP A 245 -13.56 14.97 -0.18
N VAL A 246 -13.90 14.77 1.08
CA VAL A 246 -15.22 14.27 1.49
C VAL A 246 -15.93 15.38 2.22
N LYS A 247 -16.79 16.11 1.50
CA LYS A 247 -17.57 17.24 2.02
C LYS A 247 -16.72 18.27 2.77
N GLY A 248 -15.48 18.52 2.27
CA GLY A 248 -14.52 19.47 2.83
C GLY A 248 -13.50 18.88 3.79
N TRP A 249 -13.61 17.62 4.21
CA TRP A 249 -12.52 16.92 4.85
C TRP A 249 -11.54 16.40 3.80
N ARG A 250 -10.24 16.74 3.94
CA ARG A 250 -9.18 16.33 3.02
C ARG A 250 -8.20 15.40 3.67
N GLY A 251 -8.10 14.17 3.12
CA GLY A 251 -7.13 13.17 3.52
C GLY A 251 -6.27 12.73 2.33
N TYR A 252 -4.95 12.75 2.51
CA TYR A 252 -3.99 12.25 1.53
C TYR A 252 -3.46 10.87 1.95
N PHE A 253 -3.51 9.90 1.05
CA PHE A 253 -2.99 8.55 1.22
C PHE A 253 -1.95 8.31 0.11
N SER A 254 -0.66 8.32 0.46
CA SER A 254 0.40 8.37 -0.53
C SER A 254 0.49 7.15 -1.45
N GLY A 255 -0.03 6.00 -1.01
CA GLY A 255 0.42 4.72 -1.56
C GLY A 255 1.91 4.53 -1.30
N ASP A 256 2.57 3.73 -2.12
CA ASP A 256 4.00 3.52 -2.04
C ASP A 256 4.76 4.43 -3.00
N GLY A 257 5.94 4.89 -2.57
CA GLY A 257 6.79 5.67 -3.47
C GLY A 257 7.97 6.37 -2.80
N GLY A 258 9.03 6.55 -3.57
CA GLY A 258 10.21 7.33 -3.17
C GLY A 258 9.97 8.84 -3.17
N ILE A 259 10.97 9.59 -2.71
CA ILE A 259 10.92 11.06 -2.67
C ILE A 259 10.98 11.66 -4.08
N GLY A 260 10.04 12.54 -4.41
CA GLY A 260 9.97 13.20 -5.70
C GLY A 260 9.19 14.52 -5.68
N PRO A 261 9.16 15.23 -6.83
CA PRO A 261 8.43 16.49 -6.97
C PRO A 261 6.93 16.39 -6.71
N HIS A 262 6.35 15.19 -6.88
CA HIS A 262 4.91 14.95 -6.72
C HIS A 262 4.34 15.39 -5.36
N PHE A 263 5.13 15.36 -4.29
CA PHE A 263 4.68 15.87 -2.98
C PHE A 263 4.43 17.38 -3.00
N ALA A 264 5.27 18.14 -3.72
CA ALA A 264 5.06 19.57 -3.91
C ALA A 264 3.84 19.84 -4.80
N ASP A 265 3.67 19.05 -5.87
CA ASP A 265 2.50 19.16 -6.75
C ASP A 265 1.19 18.86 -6.01
N VAL A 266 1.19 17.85 -5.13
CA VAL A 266 0.04 17.54 -4.27
C VAL A 266 -0.25 18.70 -3.32
N ALA A 267 0.76 19.25 -2.64
CA ALA A 267 0.60 20.37 -1.71
C ALA A 267 0.11 21.66 -2.41
N GLU A 268 0.53 21.90 -3.65
CA GLU A 268 0.09 23.05 -4.45
C GLU A 268 -1.35 22.89 -4.92
N ARG A 269 -1.72 21.70 -5.41
CA ARG A 269 -3.06 21.40 -5.92
C ARG A 269 -4.12 21.30 -4.82
N PHE A 270 -3.73 20.82 -3.65
CA PHE A 270 -4.62 20.52 -2.54
C PHE A 270 -4.17 21.23 -1.25
N PRO A 271 -4.43 22.53 -1.11
CA PRO A 271 -4.17 23.22 0.15
C PRO A 271 -5.10 22.70 1.26
N ASN A 272 -4.68 22.87 2.52
CA ASN A 272 -5.45 22.49 3.72
C ASN A 272 -5.73 20.97 3.81
N ILE A 273 -4.68 20.16 3.68
CA ILE A 273 -4.76 18.72 3.95
C ILE A 273 -4.85 18.53 5.48
N GLN A 274 -5.96 17.99 5.97
CA GLN A 274 -6.14 17.77 7.40
C GLN A 274 -5.40 16.52 7.88
N PHE A 275 -5.29 15.50 7.04
CA PHE A 275 -4.63 14.25 7.38
C PHE A 275 -3.82 13.73 6.19
N ALA A 276 -2.58 13.28 6.46
CA ALA A 276 -1.78 12.56 5.48
C ALA A 276 -1.30 11.22 6.05
N ALA A 277 -1.59 10.12 5.38
CA ALA A 277 -0.93 8.84 5.60
C ALA A 277 0.21 8.71 4.59
N LEU A 278 1.44 8.65 5.07
CA LEU A 278 2.64 8.71 4.26
C LEU A 278 3.50 7.47 4.50
N GLU A 279 3.86 6.75 3.42
CA GLU A 279 4.70 5.57 3.55
C GLU A 279 6.02 5.91 4.24
N ASP A 280 6.51 5.03 5.12
CA ASP A 280 7.80 5.17 5.81
C ASP A 280 8.53 3.84 6.02
N GLY A 281 7.97 2.75 5.50
CA GLY A 281 8.46 1.40 5.73
C GLY A 281 9.05 0.72 4.49
N GLN A 282 9.60 -0.49 4.72
CA GLN A 282 10.09 -1.38 3.67
C GLN A 282 11.22 -0.78 2.80
N TYR A 283 11.84 0.31 3.25
CA TYR A 283 12.94 0.98 2.56
C TYR A 283 14.27 0.20 2.62
N ASN A 284 15.13 0.45 1.65
CA ASN A 284 16.53 0.04 1.61
C ASN A 284 17.28 0.95 0.63
N VAL A 285 18.59 1.09 0.86
CA VAL A 285 19.48 1.81 -0.06
C VAL A 285 19.48 1.22 -1.48
N ASP A 286 19.23 -0.09 -1.63
CA ASP A 286 19.17 -0.77 -2.92
C ASP A 286 17.90 -0.43 -3.73
N TRP A 287 16.88 0.19 -3.11
CA TRP A 287 15.63 0.65 -3.75
C TRP A 287 15.10 1.95 -3.14
N ALA A 288 16.01 2.84 -2.74
CA ALA A 288 15.71 4.17 -2.21
C ALA A 288 15.02 5.11 -3.23
N ASP A 289 14.94 4.70 -4.49
CA ASP A 289 14.26 5.40 -5.57
C ASP A 289 12.73 5.19 -5.57
N ILE A 290 12.25 4.12 -4.89
CA ILE A 290 10.85 3.69 -4.91
C ILE A 290 10.21 3.52 -3.52
N HIS A 291 10.92 3.82 -2.45
CA HIS A 291 10.44 3.91 -1.08
C HIS A 291 11.11 5.09 -0.36
N LEU A 292 10.36 5.76 0.53
CA LEU A 292 10.92 6.87 1.31
C LEU A 292 11.99 6.36 2.29
N MET A 293 13.20 6.88 2.14
CA MET A 293 14.22 6.75 3.18
C MET A 293 13.84 7.61 4.40
N PRO A 294 14.36 7.32 5.60
CA PRO A 294 14.02 8.05 6.82
C PRO A 294 14.05 9.58 6.67
N ASP A 295 15.16 10.15 6.21
CA ASP A 295 15.30 11.61 6.01
C ASP A 295 14.34 12.14 4.91
N ASP A 296 14.02 11.32 3.91
CA ASP A 296 13.08 11.65 2.84
C ASP A 296 11.66 11.77 3.35
N TRP A 297 11.27 10.92 4.32
CA TRP A 297 9.96 10.95 4.96
C TRP A 297 9.68 12.31 5.62
N GLY A 298 10.62 12.81 6.43
CA GLY A 298 10.48 14.11 7.09
C GLY A 298 10.37 15.26 6.09
N ARG A 299 11.13 15.21 4.98
CA ARG A 299 11.04 16.20 3.90
C ARG A 299 9.70 16.16 3.18
N ALA A 300 9.20 14.97 2.86
CA ALA A 300 7.90 14.78 2.21
C ALA A 300 6.76 15.29 3.10
N ALA A 301 6.74 14.90 4.38
CA ALA A 301 5.75 15.33 5.36
C ALA A 301 5.71 16.87 5.51
N ARG A 302 6.90 17.50 5.63
CA ARG A 302 7.01 18.96 5.68
C ARG A 302 6.54 19.63 4.38
N THR A 303 6.78 19.02 3.23
CA THR A 303 6.36 19.56 1.92
C THR A 303 4.85 19.55 1.79
N LEU A 304 4.18 18.47 2.22
CA LEU A 304 2.73 18.32 2.18
C LEU A 304 2.00 19.34 3.07
N ARG A 305 2.61 19.76 4.18
CA ARG A 305 2.00 20.70 5.14
C ARG A 305 0.62 20.25 5.61
N ALA A 306 0.42 18.94 5.78
CA ALA A 306 -0.79 18.42 6.38
C ALA A 306 -0.91 18.81 7.85
N ASP A 307 -2.14 19.00 8.35
CA ASP A 307 -2.36 19.30 9.78
C ASP A 307 -1.80 18.17 10.66
N TYR A 308 -1.98 16.92 10.24
CA TYR A 308 -1.45 15.73 10.89
C TYR A 308 -0.90 14.74 9.88
N THR A 309 0.23 14.11 10.19
CA THR A 309 0.85 13.09 9.33
C THR A 309 1.04 11.78 10.10
N MET A 310 0.61 10.70 9.50
CA MET A 310 0.73 9.34 10.02
C MET A 310 1.73 8.53 9.17
N PRO A 311 2.78 7.93 9.75
CA PRO A 311 3.64 6.99 9.04
C PRO A 311 2.91 5.68 8.80
N CYS A 312 3.05 5.10 7.63
CA CYS A 312 2.41 3.84 7.25
C CYS A 312 3.36 2.93 6.47
N HIS A 313 2.86 1.82 5.93
CA HIS A 313 3.65 0.81 5.21
C HIS A 313 4.65 0.07 6.12
N ASN A 314 4.33 -0.03 7.41
CA ASN A 314 5.17 -0.62 8.46
C ASN A 314 4.38 -1.55 9.39
N ALA A 315 5.06 -2.10 10.41
CA ALA A 315 4.52 -2.83 11.56
C ALA A 315 3.69 -4.09 11.26
N LYS A 316 3.62 -4.58 10.02
CA LYS A 316 2.76 -5.72 9.66
C LYS A 316 3.46 -6.85 8.92
N TYR A 317 4.28 -6.54 7.94
CA TYR A 317 4.95 -7.51 7.08
C TYR A 317 6.47 -7.34 7.10
N ASP A 318 7.18 -8.44 6.85
CA ASP A 318 8.64 -8.47 6.70
C ASP A 318 9.01 -8.45 5.20
N LEU A 319 9.03 -7.27 4.61
CA LEU A 319 9.28 -7.05 3.19
C LEU A 319 10.63 -6.37 2.89
N SER A 320 11.39 -5.97 3.94
CA SER A 320 12.69 -5.31 3.78
C SER A 320 13.77 -5.92 4.68
N VAL A 321 14.86 -5.18 4.90
CA VAL A 321 16.04 -5.60 5.67
C VAL A 321 16.22 -4.84 6.99
N HIS A 322 15.49 -3.75 7.18
CA HIS A 322 15.51 -2.97 8.44
C HIS A 322 14.76 -3.71 9.57
N ARG A 323 14.99 -3.33 10.82
CA ARG A 323 14.21 -3.82 11.96
C ARG A 323 12.78 -3.31 11.86
N TRP A 324 11.82 -4.05 12.39
CA TRP A 324 10.40 -3.70 12.28
C TRP A 324 10.03 -2.36 12.96
N ILE A 325 10.83 -1.93 13.95
CA ILE A 325 10.65 -0.67 14.67
C ILE A 325 11.41 0.51 14.04
N ASP A 326 12.33 0.26 13.13
CA ASP A 326 13.17 1.33 12.56
C ASP A 326 12.36 2.40 11.82
N PRO A 327 11.37 2.06 10.98
CA PRO A 327 10.51 3.06 10.35
C PRO A 327 9.80 3.95 11.38
N LEU A 328 9.16 3.33 12.38
CA LEU A 328 8.43 4.04 13.43
C LEU A 328 9.34 4.99 14.23
N ASN A 329 10.57 4.56 14.55
CA ASN A 329 11.54 5.40 15.23
C ASN A 329 11.99 6.57 14.34
N ALA A 330 12.26 6.28 13.06
CA ALA A 330 12.69 7.28 12.11
C ALA A 330 11.60 8.34 11.89
N ALA A 331 10.34 7.94 11.67
CA ALA A 331 9.24 8.88 11.52
C ALA A 331 9.05 9.74 12.77
N TYR A 332 9.18 9.15 13.97
CA TYR A 332 9.10 9.88 15.24
C TYR A 332 10.20 10.97 15.36
N ASP A 333 11.44 10.61 15.02
CA ASP A 333 12.57 11.51 15.13
C ASP A 333 12.52 12.60 14.02
N GLU A 334 12.19 12.23 12.79
CA GLU A 334 12.07 13.15 11.66
C GLU A 334 10.87 14.10 11.80
N ALA A 335 9.75 13.66 12.38
CA ALA A 335 8.62 14.54 12.65
C ALA A 335 9.02 15.69 13.60
N ARG A 336 9.76 15.37 14.65
CA ARG A 336 10.26 16.39 15.62
C ARG A 336 11.28 17.33 14.99
N LYS A 337 12.17 16.83 14.14
CA LYS A 337 13.19 17.60 13.43
C LYS A 337 12.57 18.57 12.41
N ASN A 338 11.43 18.20 11.81
CA ASN A 338 10.76 18.93 10.75
C ASN A 338 9.50 19.67 11.21
N ASP A 339 9.19 19.70 12.50
CA ASP A 339 7.99 20.33 13.10
C ASP A 339 6.69 19.80 12.47
N VAL A 340 6.59 18.47 12.32
CA VAL A 340 5.43 17.76 11.78
C VAL A 340 4.57 17.24 12.93
N ARG A 341 3.26 17.53 12.93
CA ARG A 341 2.33 16.94 13.87
C ARG A 341 2.09 15.48 13.52
N LEU A 342 2.62 14.61 14.36
CA LEU A 342 2.67 13.18 14.14
C LEU A 342 1.47 12.47 14.77
N VAL A 343 0.93 11.47 14.08
CA VAL A 343 -0.11 10.57 14.61
C VAL A 343 0.40 9.12 14.54
N LEU A 344 0.46 8.45 15.67
CA LEU A 344 1.02 7.10 15.82
C LEU A 344 -0.02 6.14 16.45
N PRO A 345 -1.06 5.75 15.74
CA PRO A 345 -2.03 4.80 16.29
C PRO A 345 -1.42 3.39 16.37
N ARG A 346 -1.87 2.61 17.33
CA ARG A 346 -1.73 1.16 17.28
C ARG A 346 -2.65 0.59 16.18
N ILE A 347 -2.30 -0.56 15.64
CA ILE A 347 -3.20 -1.28 14.74
C ILE A 347 -4.54 -1.51 15.46
N GLY A 348 -5.64 -1.09 14.83
CA GLY A 348 -6.98 -1.22 15.35
C GLY A 348 -7.43 -0.07 16.27
N GLU A 349 -6.57 0.89 16.60
CA GLU A 349 -6.97 2.06 17.39
C GLU A 349 -7.87 3.00 16.58
N ARG A 350 -8.92 3.50 17.22
CA ARG A 350 -9.85 4.46 16.61
C ARG A 350 -9.31 5.87 16.77
N LEU A 351 -9.20 6.59 15.68
CA LEU A 351 -8.77 7.98 15.62
C LEU A 351 -9.97 8.86 15.27
N ALA A 352 -10.28 9.83 16.12
CA ALA A 352 -11.28 10.84 15.79
C ALA A 352 -10.69 11.88 14.85
N LEU A 353 -11.20 11.97 13.61
CA LEU A 353 -10.67 12.87 12.58
C LEU A 353 -10.87 14.37 12.90
N SER A 354 -11.73 14.69 13.87
CA SER A 354 -11.93 16.05 14.37
C SER A 354 -10.82 16.51 15.32
N ASP A 355 -10.13 15.58 15.98
CA ASP A 355 -9.00 15.86 16.87
C ASP A 355 -8.07 14.66 16.92
N LEU A 356 -6.91 14.79 16.31
CA LEU A 356 -5.85 13.78 16.24
C LEU A 356 -4.72 14.07 17.24
N SER A 357 -4.84 15.08 18.08
CA SER A 357 -3.87 15.39 19.12
C SER A 357 -3.81 14.27 20.18
N GLY A 358 -2.65 14.13 20.83
CA GLY A 358 -2.45 13.10 21.87
C GLY A 358 -2.14 11.69 21.35
N HIS A 359 -2.00 11.51 20.05
CA HIS A 359 -1.63 10.23 19.41
C HIS A 359 -0.16 10.18 18.97
N GLU A 360 0.71 11.02 19.50
CA GLU A 360 2.14 11.10 19.15
C GLU A 360 3.04 10.20 19.99
N ALA A 361 2.50 9.48 20.99
CA ALA A 361 3.29 8.66 21.89
C ALA A 361 3.74 7.33 21.25
N LYS A 362 5.02 6.96 21.48
CA LYS A 362 5.55 5.66 21.07
C LYS A 362 4.82 4.53 21.79
N TRP A 363 4.30 3.57 21.05
CA TRP A 363 3.63 2.38 21.58
C TRP A 363 4.42 1.08 21.35
N TRP A 364 5.50 1.12 20.56
CA TRP A 364 6.37 -0.01 20.28
C TRP A 364 7.52 -0.08 21.29
N PRO A 365 8.14 -1.28 21.50
CA PRO A 365 9.24 -1.44 22.43
C PRO A 365 10.52 -0.73 21.94
N GLU A 366 11.41 -0.38 22.87
CA GLU A 366 12.71 0.19 22.52
C GLU A 366 13.62 -0.78 21.75
N LYS A 367 13.43 -2.08 21.97
CA LYS A 367 14.15 -3.17 21.29
C LYS A 367 13.17 -4.07 20.55
N PRO A 368 13.51 -4.53 19.33
CA PRO A 368 12.63 -5.36 18.50
C PRO A 368 12.33 -6.74 19.07
#